data_c1a04c797bb58d5952ad5261c9e84937
#
_entry.id   c1a04c797bb58d5952ad5261c9e84937
#
_cell.length_a   1.000
_cell.length_b   1.000
_cell.length_c   1.000
_cell.angle_alpha   90.00
_cell.angle_beta   90.00
_cell.angle_gamma   90.00
#
_symmetry.space_group_name_H-M   'P 1'
#
loop_
_entity.id
_entity.type
_entity.pdbx_description
1 polymer ?
#
loop_
_entity_poly.entity_id
_entity_poly.type
_entity_poly.pdbx_seq_one_letter_code
_entity_poly.pdbx_strand_id
1 'polypeptide(L)'
;MKKALFIFFVSALYGVCQGSEKVFVENFDRARRFSRHWTTDAVSGSGRIERLPDGGIDDSGCVRITSSERTSLAVKCQLTGLEQGRLYRVSARLKCEDVRDGRGAVLFLDPEGLDQSWNASEFVYGTSDWREVYMDFVPDTLGEATICCGLGFPWGTYNGGKASGTVWWDDVRVEPASDESVYTRESEHIVLKLDRSKVTISDADIDAWLSNLDRVYDAYGDLVGEVPYEGRKILILNTPGIEPGYWALAGNPILWNSHVAVSPLLERTVEFDDWGFGILHEIGHVFSQSNIKNSGRWNWNDEIFANFRMSYALEKCGGTVSQRDVCYRGADIINYYKIFYDETIGAGIAKNNGDALHYTFLRIKERYGWKVFEQAFRMLYALDDTQMPELQNDYDKFLYFLSHVSAAADEDVVRTTYMPEELALIKKSLENRNHL
;
A
#
# COMPACT_ATOMS: atom_id res chain seq x y z
N MET A 1 9.25 2.37 -78.74
CA MET A 1 8.81 1.31 -77.81
C MET A 1 8.95 1.83 -76.40
N LYS A 2 7.91 2.40 -75.81
CA LYS A 2 7.86 2.85 -74.42
C LYS A 2 7.03 1.85 -73.65
N LYS A 3 7.65 1.13 -72.70
CA LYS A 3 6.96 0.22 -71.78
C LYS A 3 6.34 1.07 -70.66
N ALA A 4 5.02 1.06 -70.59
CA ALA A 4 4.28 1.62 -69.47
C ALA A 4 4.28 0.63 -68.30
N LEU A 5 4.78 1.07 -67.14
CA LEU A 5 4.80 0.33 -65.88
C LEU A 5 3.45 0.62 -65.16
N PHE A 6 2.57 -0.36 -65.09
CA PHE A 6 1.37 -0.27 -64.30
C PHE A 6 1.72 -0.61 -62.83
N ILE A 7 1.67 0.40 -61.97
CA ILE A 7 1.77 0.19 -60.50
C ILE A 7 0.35 -0.08 -59.99
N PHE A 8 0.11 -1.32 -59.58
CA PHE A 8 -1.08 -1.67 -58.84
C PHE A 8 -0.91 -1.19 -57.37
N PHE A 9 -1.68 -0.17 -57.01
CA PHE A 9 -1.90 0.15 -55.60
C PHE A 9 -2.86 -0.90 -55.03
N VAL A 10 -2.30 -1.83 -54.25
CA VAL A 10 -3.09 -2.68 -53.35
C VAL A 10 -3.30 -1.84 -52.08
N SER A 11 -4.49 -1.22 -51.99
CA SER A 11 -4.99 -0.65 -50.73
C SER A 11 -5.23 -1.82 -49.75
N ALA A 12 -4.24 -2.10 -48.91
CA ALA A 12 -4.45 -2.95 -47.76
C ALA A 12 -5.41 -2.23 -46.81
N LEU A 13 -6.67 -2.64 -46.85
CA LEU A 13 -7.61 -2.42 -45.77
C LEU A 13 -7.00 -3.08 -44.50
N TYR A 14 -6.34 -2.30 -43.68
CA TYR A 14 -6.10 -2.68 -42.30
C TYR A 14 -7.48 -2.72 -41.62
N GLY A 15 -8.14 -3.85 -41.72
CA GLY A 15 -9.16 -4.22 -40.75
C GLY A 15 -8.44 -4.26 -39.39
N VAL A 16 -8.74 -3.31 -38.52
CA VAL A 16 -8.46 -3.40 -37.11
C VAL A 16 -9.22 -4.64 -36.64
N CYS A 17 -8.57 -5.81 -36.66
CA CYS A 17 -8.96 -6.90 -35.81
C CYS A 17 -8.81 -6.34 -34.39
N GLN A 18 -9.93 -5.97 -33.75
CA GLN A 18 -10.01 -6.01 -32.30
C GLN A 18 -9.64 -7.43 -31.90
N GLY A 19 -8.37 -7.62 -31.56
CA GLY A 19 -7.90 -8.86 -31.01
C GLY A 19 -8.74 -9.11 -29.77
N SER A 20 -9.42 -10.26 -29.71
CA SER A 20 -10.05 -10.72 -28.50
C SER A 20 -8.95 -10.70 -27.42
N GLU A 21 -9.09 -9.81 -26.45
CA GLU A 21 -8.17 -9.70 -25.33
C GLU A 21 -8.04 -11.07 -24.71
N LYS A 22 -6.80 -11.54 -24.49
CA LYS A 22 -6.56 -12.87 -23.94
C LYS A 22 -7.12 -12.91 -22.53
N VAL A 23 -8.31 -13.46 -22.39
CA VAL A 23 -8.90 -13.80 -21.11
C VAL A 23 -8.22 -15.08 -20.64
N PHE A 24 -7.63 -15.05 -19.45
CA PHE A 24 -7.19 -16.27 -18.79
C PHE A 24 -8.39 -16.88 -18.07
N VAL A 25 -8.68 -18.14 -18.33
CA VAL A 25 -9.74 -18.89 -17.64
C VAL A 25 -9.20 -20.25 -17.23
N GLU A 26 -9.40 -20.64 -15.99
CA GLU A 26 -9.04 -21.95 -15.45
C GLU A 26 -10.18 -22.50 -14.59
N ASN A 27 -10.72 -23.65 -14.98
CA ASN A 27 -11.76 -24.40 -14.26
C ASN A 27 -11.24 -25.73 -13.68
N PHE A 28 -9.95 -25.93 -13.70
CA PHE A 28 -9.26 -27.10 -13.17
C PHE A 28 -9.70 -28.47 -13.72
N ASP A 29 -10.49 -28.52 -14.78
CA ASP A 29 -10.95 -29.78 -15.39
C ASP A 29 -9.80 -30.63 -15.93
N ARG A 30 -8.74 -30.02 -16.43
CA ARG A 30 -7.66 -30.68 -17.15
C ARG A 30 -6.39 -30.78 -16.29
N ALA A 31 -6.10 -31.98 -15.77
CA ALA A 31 -4.90 -32.22 -14.96
C ALA A 31 -3.59 -31.80 -15.65
N ARG A 32 -3.45 -31.98 -16.97
CA ARG A 32 -2.26 -31.54 -17.72
C ARG A 32 -2.12 -30.01 -17.78
N ARG A 33 -3.23 -29.29 -17.81
CA ARG A 33 -3.24 -27.82 -17.80
C ARG A 33 -2.86 -27.31 -16.40
N PHE A 34 -3.47 -27.87 -15.37
CA PHE A 34 -3.12 -27.59 -13.99
C PHE A 34 -1.61 -27.76 -13.75
N SER A 35 -1.05 -28.96 -14.03
CA SER A 35 0.38 -29.24 -13.80
C SER A 35 1.35 -28.39 -14.65
N ARG A 36 0.87 -27.72 -15.69
CA ARG A 36 1.68 -26.84 -16.54
C ARG A 36 1.70 -25.40 -16.06
N HIS A 37 0.60 -24.89 -15.55
CA HIS A 37 0.39 -23.47 -15.26
C HIS A 37 0.35 -23.18 -13.77
N TRP A 38 0.07 -24.18 -12.94
CA TRP A 38 -0.07 -23.99 -11.50
C TRP A 38 1.02 -24.73 -10.75
N THR A 39 1.57 -24.06 -9.76
CA THR A 39 2.49 -24.63 -8.78
C THR A 39 1.85 -24.61 -7.40
N THR A 40 2.26 -25.52 -6.53
CA THR A 40 1.82 -25.52 -5.13
C THR A 40 2.88 -24.86 -4.28
N ASP A 41 2.46 -24.03 -3.33
CA ASP A 41 3.35 -23.36 -2.40
C ASP A 41 2.87 -23.56 -0.96
N ALA A 42 3.80 -23.92 -0.09
CA ALA A 42 3.62 -24.01 1.34
C ALA A 42 4.58 -23.01 2.01
N VAL A 43 4.15 -21.76 2.09
CA VAL A 43 4.98 -20.69 2.69
C VAL A 43 5.23 -20.99 4.15
N SER A 44 4.24 -21.54 4.87
CA SER A 44 4.42 -21.95 6.27
C SER A 44 3.34 -22.93 6.73
N GLY A 45 3.72 -23.82 7.64
CA GLY A 45 2.83 -24.81 8.22
C GLY A 45 2.70 -26.07 7.37
N SER A 46 1.76 -26.94 7.73
CA SER A 46 1.47 -28.22 7.07
C SER A 46 0.04 -28.25 6.57
N GLY A 47 -0.21 -29.02 5.54
CA GLY A 47 -1.53 -29.23 4.97
C GLY A 47 -1.47 -29.94 3.63
N ARG A 48 -2.61 -30.08 3.00
CA ARG A 48 -2.75 -30.78 1.73
C ARG A 48 -3.33 -29.86 0.67
N ILE A 49 -2.68 -29.85 -0.48
CA ILE A 49 -3.15 -29.19 -1.70
C ILE A 49 -3.37 -30.27 -2.74
N GLU A 50 -4.56 -30.35 -3.28
CA GLU A 50 -4.87 -31.38 -4.29
C GLU A 50 -5.86 -30.85 -5.34
N ARG A 51 -5.61 -31.18 -6.59
CA ARG A 51 -6.61 -31.01 -7.63
C ARG A 51 -7.57 -32.21 -7.59
N LEU A 52 -8.85 -31.95 -7.52
CA LEU A 52 -9.94 -32.89 -7.63
C LEU A 52 -10.47 -32.89 -9.08
N PRO A 53 -10.83 -34.06 -9.64
CA PRO A 53 -11.40 -34.12 -10.99
C PRO A 53 -12.86 -33.66 -11.05
N ASP A 54 -13.52 -33.64 -9.90
CA ASP A 54 -14.92 -33.33 -9.67
C ASP A 54 -15.08 -32.57 -8.33
N GLY A 55 -16.28 -32.12 -8.02
CA GLY A 55 -16.60 -31.40 -6.78
C GLY A 55 -16.38 -29.89 -6.87
N GLY A 56 -16.09 -29.33 -8.06
CA GLY A 56 -16.17 -27.92 -8.40
C GLY A 56 -17.60 -27.49 -8.72
N ILE A 57 -17.76 -26.33 -9.35
CA ILE A 57 -19.04 -25.80 -9.80
C ILE A 57 -19.55 -26.69 -10.95
N ASP A 58 -20.82 -27.06 -10.89
CA ASP A 58 -21.45 -27.93 -11.89
C ASP A 58 -20.67 -29.26 -12.12
N ASP A 59 -20.12 -29.82 -11.03
CA ASP A 59 -19.29 -31.04 -11.04
C ASP A 59 -18.00 -30.94 -11.88
N SER A 60 -17.50 -29.71 -12.09
CA SER A 60 -16.19 -29.45 -12.70
C SER A 60 -15.03 -29.86 -11.80
N GLY A 61 -13.80 -29.79 -12.31
CA GLY A 61 -12.60 -29.94 -11.50
C GLY A 61 -12.44 -28.74 -10.54
N CYS A 62 -11.73 -28.97 -9.43
CA CYS A 62 -11.40 -27.88 -8.51
C CYS A 62 -10.07 -28.14 -7.81
N VAL A 63 -9.55 -27.14 -7.09
CA VAL A 63 -8.41 -27.30 -6.19
C VAL A 63 -8.90 -27.20 -4.75
N ARG A 64 -8.57 -28.23 -3.95
CA ARG A 64 -8.84 -28.26 -2.51
C ARG A 64 -7.56 -28.02 -1.73
N ILE A 65 -7.62 -27.09 -0.77
CA ILE A 65 -6.56 -26.84 0.20
C ILE A 65 -7.12 -27.09 1.60
N THR A 66 -6.47 -27.97 2.37
CA THR A 66 -6.93 -28.34 3.72
C THR A 66 -5.78 -28.32 4.71
N SER A 67 -6.02 -27.74 5.88
CA SER A 67 -5.13 -27.81 7.02
C SER A 67 -5.92 -27.77 8.34
N SER A 68 -5.57 -28.63 9.28
CA SER A 68 -6.06 -28.57 10.67
C SER A 68 -5.28 -27.59 11.55
N GLU A 69 -4.13 -27.09 11.05
CA GLU A 69 -3.26 -26.15 11.73
C GLU A 69 -3.24 -24.79 11.02
N ARG A 70 -2.85 -23.75 11.72
CA ARG A 70 -2.66 -22.42 11.12
C ARG A 70 -1.51 -22.45 10.10
N THR A 71 -1.83 -22.21 8.86
CA THR A 71 -0.94 -22.38 7.70
C THR A 71 -1.10 -21.24 6.71
N SER A 72 -0.14 -21.12 5.79
CA SER A 72 -0.24 -20.35 4.56
C SER A 72 0.12 -21.27 3.40
N LEU A 73 -0.90 -21.76 2.72
CA LEU A 73 -0.82 -22.65 1.57
C LEU A 73 -1.51 -22.02 0.38
N ALA A 74 -0.93 -22.13 -0.80
CA ALA A 74 -1.53 -21.60 -2.02
C ALA A 74 -1.21 -22.45 -3.26
N VAL A 75 -2.07 -22.34 -4.26
CA VAL A 75 -1.71 -22.64 -5.65
C VAL A 75 -1.44 -21.32 -6.37
N LYS A 76 -0.38 -21.28 -7.15
CA LYS A 76 0.13 -20.09 -7.83
C LYS A 76 0.13 -20.28 -9.34
N CYS A 77 -0.26 -19.25 -10.07
CA CYS A 77 -0.19 -19.16 -11.51
C CYS A 77 0.49 -17.88 -11.95
N GLN A 78 1.62 -18.00 -12.66
CA GLN A 78 2.28 -16.86 -13.27
C GLN A 78 1.57 -16.49 -14.58
N LEU A 79 1.16 -15.26 -14.69
CA LEU A 79 0.60 -14.63 -15.88
C LEU A 79 1.70 -13.85 -16.59
N THR A 80 1.72 -13.89 -17.92
CA THR A 80 2.68 -13.15 -18.73
C THR A 80 2.01 -12.53 -19.95
N GLY A 81 2.62 -11.47 -20.50
CA GLY A 81 2.13 -10.80 -21.70
C GLY A 81 0.91 -9.92 -21.44
N LEU A 82 0.75 -9.45 -20.20
CA LEU A 82 -0.21 -8.45 -19.83
C LEU A 82 0.28 -7.06 -20.26
N GLU A 83 -0.63 -6.16 -20.55
CA GLU A 83 -0.31 -4.79 -20.93
C GLU A 83 0.06 -3.96 -19.70
N GLN A 84 1.25 -3.36 -19.72
CA GLN A 84 1.74 -2.53 -18.62
C GLN A 84 0.81 -1.34 -18.37
N GLY A 85 0.60 -1.01 -17.09
CA GLY A 85 -0.25 0.11 -16.68
C GLY A 85 -1.76 -0.11 -16.87
N ARG A 86 -2.16 -1.23 -17.50
CA ARG A 86 -3.55 -1.61 -17.63
C ARG A 86 -4.06 -2.29 -16.37
N LEU A 87 -5.26 -1.92 -15.95
CA LEU A 87 -5.94 -2.58 -14.83
C LEU A 87 -6.57 -3.89 -15.29
N TYR A 88 -6.32 -4.96 -14.55
CA TYR A 88 -6.92 -6.27 -14.74
C TYR A 88 -7.72 -6.64 -13.49
N ARG A 89 -8.82 -7.33 -13.70
CA ARG A 89 -9.55 -8.01 -12.65
C ARG A 89 -9.21 -9.48 -12.66
N VAL A 90 -8.82 -10.00 -11.51
CA VAL A 90 -8.83 -11.44 -11.27
C VAL A 90 -10.00 -11.79 -10.38
N SER A 91 -10.82 -12.73 -10.78
CA SER A 91 -11.89 -13.31 -9.97
C SER A 91 -11.72 -14.82 -9.86
N ALA A 92 -12.25 -15.39 -8.80
CA ALA A 92 -12.28 -16.83 -8.57
C ALA A 92 -13.53 -17.19 -7.77
N ARG A 93 -14.01 -18.40 -7.94
CA ARG A 93 -15.04 -18.96 -7.07
C ARG A 93 -14.37 -19.80 -5.97
N LEU A 94 -14.86 -19.62 -4.75
CA LEU A 94 -14.41 -20.42 -3.62
C LEU A 94 -15.59 -20.92 -2.79
N LYS A 95 -15.36 -22.07 -2.13
CA LYS A 95 -16.24 -22.67 -1.13
C LYS A 95 -15.40 -22.95 0.10
N CYS A 96 -15.93 -22.72 1.28
CA CYS A 96 -15.22 -22.88 2.55
C CYS A 96 -15.91 -23.89 3.46
N GLU A 97 -15.12 -24.61 4.25
CA GLU A 97 -15.56 -25.43 5.37
C GLU A 97 -14.64 -25.19 6.56
N ASP A 98 -15.25 -24.65 7.63
CA ASP A 98 -14.59 -24.41 8.91
C ASP A 98 -13.30 -23.58 8.83
N VAL A 99 -13.25 -22.60 7.92
CA VAL A 99 -12.09 -21.71 7.76
C VAL A 99 -12.00 -20.73 8.92
N ARG A 100 -10.86 -20.71 9.59
CA ARG A 100 -10.61 -19.92 10.80
C ARG A 100 -9.26 -19.25 10.77
N ASP A 101 -9.13 -18.20 11.57
CA ASP A 101 -7.88 -17.46 11.84
C ASP A 101 -7.31 -16.68 10.64
N GLY A 102 -6.31 -15.86 10.95
CA GLY A 102 -5.51 -15.12 10.01
C GLY A 102 -6.30 -14.35 8.98
N ARG A 103 -6.00 -14.56 7.72
CA ARG A 103 -6.71 -13.96 6.58
C ARG A 103 -7.60 -14.96 5.84
N GLY A 104 -8.03 -16.03 6.50
CA GLY A 104 -9.01 -16.97 5.97
C GLY A 104 -8.63 -17.59 4.63
N ALA A 105 -9.63 -17.83 3.78
CA ALA A 105 -9.44 -18.16 2.36
C ALA A 105 -9.36 -16.86 1.56
N VAL A 106 -8.36 -16.71 0.69
CA VAL A 106 -8.04 -15.44 0.05
C VAL A 106 -7.38 -15.64 -1.33
N LEU A 107 -7.82 -14.83 -2.30
CA LEU A 107 -7.16 -14.66 -3.60
C LEU A 107 -6.20 -13.47 -3.48
N PHE A 108 -4.93 -13.61 -3.87
CA PHE A 108 -3.94 -12.55 -3.70
C PHE A 108 -2.85 -12.56 -4.77
N LEU A 109 -2.05 -11.50 -4.84
CA LEU A 109 -0.84 -11.44 -5.66
C LEU A 109 0.38 -11.90 -4.87
N ASP A 110 1.24 -12.70 -5.54
CA ASP A 110 2.57 -12.97 -5.00
C ASP A 110 3.41 -11.68 -5.11
N PRO A 111 4.09 -11.28 -4.02
CA PRO A 111 4.84 -10.02 -4.00
C PRO A 111 6.16 -10.06 -4.78
N GLU A 112 6.62 -11.23 -5.20
CA GLU A 112 7.89 -11.31 -5.96
C GLU A 112 7.78 -10.46 -7.23
N GLY A 113 8.51 -9.33 -7.24
CA GLY A 113 8.59 -8.40 -8.36
C GLY A 113 7.48 -7.34 -8.45
N LEU A 114 6.49 -7.36 -7.53
CA LEU A 114 5.41 -6.37 -7.51
C LEU A 114 5.41 -5.54 -6.22
N ASP A 115 5.24 -4.22 -6.35
CA ASP A 115 5.00 -3.34 -5.21
C ASP A 115 3.56 -3.47 -4.64
N GLN A 116 2.86 -4.57 -4.96
CA GLN A 116 1.47 -4.85 -4.60
C GLN A 116 1.34 -6.05 -3.65
N SER A 117 2.33 -6.28 -2.82
CA SER A 117 2.43 -7.47 -1.96
C SER A 117 1.23 -7.70 -1.02
N TRP A 118 0.42 -6.68 -0.79
CA TRP A 118 -0.75 -6.75 0.07
C TRP A 118 -2.08 -6.77 -0.70
N ASN A 119 -2.04 -6.73 -2.03
CA ASN A 119 -3.24 -6.72 -2.84
C ASN A 119 -3.93 -8.09 -2.81
N ALA A 120 -5.16 -8.11 -2.36
CA ALA A 120 -5.92 -9.33 -2.14
C ALA A 120 -7.43 -9.10 -2.32
N SER A 121 -8.16 -10.21 -2.49
CA SER A 121 -9.62 -10.22 -2.37
C SER A 121 -10.05 -10.05 -0.91
N GLU A 122 -11.36 -9.93 -0.68
CA GLU A 122 -11.90 -10.10 0.66
C GLU A 122 -11.48 -11.44 1.26
N PHE A 123 -11.39 -11.46 2.62
CA PHE A 123 -11.05 -12.65 3.38
C PHE A 123 -12.30 -13.43 3.71
N VAL A 124 -12.34 -14.73 3.39
CA VAL A 124 -13.52 -15.56 3.61
C VAL A 124 -13.29 -16.53 4.76
N TYR A 125 -14.21 -16.54 5.71
CA TYR A 125 -14.16 -17.33 6.94
C TYR A 125 -15.39 -18.23 7.08
N GLY A 126 -15.29 -19.20 7.97
CA GLY A 126 -16.38 -20.08 8.35
C GLY A 126 -16.67 -21.15 7.31
N THR A 127 -17.96 -21.49 7.16
CA THR A 127 -18.46 -22.42 6.15
C THR A 127 -19.39 -21.66 5.22
N SER A 128 -19.12 -21.73 3.93
CA SER A 128 -19.92 -21.10 2.89
C SER A 128 -20.00 -21.98 1.66
N ASP A 129 -21.09 -21.89 0.93
CA ASP A 129 -21.18 -22.44 -0.43
C ASP A 129 -20.39 -21.58 -1.42
N TRP A 130 -20.36 -22.00 -2.69
CA TRP A 130 -19.65 -21.32 -3.75
C TRP A 130 -20.03 -19.84 -3.87
N ARG A 131 -19.03 -18.98 -3.75
CA ARG A 131 -19.15 -17.51 -3.92
C ARG A 131 -17.97 -17.01 -4.73
N GLU A 132 -18.18 -15.86 -5.37
CA GLU A 132 -17.13 -15.16 -6.09
C GLU A 132 -16.35 -14.24 -5.15
N VAL A 133 -15.04 -14.20 -5.35
CA VAL A 133 -14.14 -13.18 -4.79
C VAL A 133 -13.31 -12.59 -5.93
N TYR A 134 -12.88 -11.35 -5.79
CA TYR A 134 -12.08 -10.68 -6.80
C TYR A 134 -11.12 -9.67 -6.20
N MET A 135 -10.13 -9.28 -6.99
CA MET A 135 -9.30 -8.10 -6.79
C MET A 135 -8.90 -7.51 -8.14
N ASP A 136 -8.60 -6.22 -8.14
CA ASP A 136 -8.06 -5.54 -9.31
C ASP A 136 -6.55 -5.30 -9.12
N PHE A 137 -5.76 -5.41 -10.20
CA PHE A 137 -4.32 -5.25 -10.15
C PHE A 137 -3.77 -4.67 -11.45
N VAL A 138 -2.59 -4.08 -11.36
CA VAL A 138 -1.79 -3.66 -12.52
C VAL A 138 -0.57 -4.59 -12.60
N PRO A 139 -0.24 -5.18 -13.77
CA PRO A 139 0.94 -6.02 -13.90
C PRO A 139 2.23 -5.22 -13.66
N ASP A 140 3.32 -5.93 -13.39
CA ASP A 140 4.63 -5.32 -13.21
C ASP A 140 5.19 -4.71 -14.50
N THR A 141 6.42 -4.19 -14.42
CA THR A 141 7.11 -3.55 -15.56
C THR A 141 7.47 -4.52 -16.69
N LEU A 142 7.35 -5.83 -16.47
CA LEU A 142 7.55 -6.87 -17.48
C LEU A 142 6.22 -7.34 -18.10
N GLY A 143 5.10 -6.83 -17.62
CA GLY A 143 3.77 -7.30 -18.00
C GLY A 143 3.46 -8.67 -17.40
N GLU A 144 3.92 -8.91 -16.18
CA GLU A 144 3.74 -10.17 -15.45
C GLU A 144 3.01 -9.95 -14.14
N ALA A 145 2.35 -10.99 -13.64
CA ALA A 145 1.76 -11.07 -12.32
C ALA A 145 1.63 -12.52 -11.89
N THR A 146 1.81 -12.82 -10.61
CA THR A 146 1.56 -14.16 -10.07
C THR A 146 0.33 -14.11 -9.17
N ILE A 147 -0.75 -14.79 -9.59
CA ILE A 147 -1.98 -14.90 -8.82
C ILE A 147 -1.94 -16.16 -7.93
N CYS A 148 -2.48 -16.03 -6.72
CA CYS A 148 -2.46 -17.07 -5.70
C CYS A 148 -3.87 -17.31 -5.17
N CYS A 149 -4.33 -18.57 -5.20
CA CYS A 149 -5.54 -19.02 -4.51
C CYS A 149 -5.12 -19.72 -3.22
N GLY A 150 -5.40 -19.14 -2.05
CA GLY A 150 -4.81 -19.57 -0.79
C GLY A 150 -5.77 -19.93 0.34
N LEU A 151 -5.25 -20.70 1.30
CA LEU A 151 -5.73 -20.85 2.65
C LEU A 151 -4.69 -20.20 3.56
N GLY A 152 -5.04 -19.06 4.16
CA GLY A 152 -4.08 -18.18 4.81
C GLY A 152 -3.30 -17.32 3.83
N PHE A 153 -2.58 -16.35 4.38
CA PHE A 153 -1.80 -15.37 3.65
C PHE A 153 -0.35 -15.38 4.14
N PRO A 154 0.66 -15.24 3.26
CA PRO A 154 2.07 -15.36 3.64
C PRO A 154 2.51 -14.29 4.63
N TRP A 155 1.90 -13.13 4.56
CA TRP A 155 2.19 -11.99 5.43
C TRP A 155 0.98 -11.68 6.30
N GLY A 156 1.21 -11.21 7.48
CA GLY A 156 0.16 -10.80 8.38
C GLY A 156 0.74 -9.94 9.46
N THR A 157 0.02 -8.90 9.82
CA THR A 157 0.45 -7.97 10.86
C THR A 157 -0.01 -8.45 12.23
N TYR A 158 -1.27 -8.30 12.58
CA TYR A 158 -1.73 -8.52 13.95
C TYR A 158 -1.93 -9.98 14.35
N ASN A 159 -2.46 -10.82 13.45
CA ASN A 159 -2.78 -12.21 13.76
C ASN A 159 -1.94 -13.20 12.96
N GLY A 160 -0.92 -12.72 12.25
CA GLY A 160 -0.21 -13.49 11.25
C GLY A 160 -1.19 -14.01 10.20
N GLY A 161 -0.97 -13.88 8.93
CA GLY A 161 -1.93 -14.23 7.87
C GLY A 161 -2.39 -15.70 7.82
N LYS A 162 -1.91 -16.57 8.72
CA LYS A 162 -2.12 -18.03 8.72
C LYS A 162 -3.53 -18.42 9.13
N ALA A 163 -4.16 -19.29 8.34
CA ALA A 163 -5.50 -19.81 8.56
C ALA A 163 -5.52 -21.34 8.66
N SER A 164 -6.62 -21.90 9.15
CA SER A 164 -6.92 -23.34 9.16
C SER A 164 -8.29 -23.60 8.56
N GLY A 165 -8.60 -24.84 8.19
CA GLY A 165 -9.89 -25.23 7.59
C GLY A 165 -9.70 -25.86 6.20
N THR A 166 -10.76 -25.82 5.40
CA THR A 166 -10.75 -26.31 4.03
C THR A 166 -11.33 -25.26 3.09
N VAL A 167 -10.66 -25.03 1.96
CA VAL A 167 -11.16 -24.21 0.87
C VAL A 167 -11.09 -24.98 -0.45
N TRP A 168 -12.10 -24.83 -1.28
CA TRP A 168 -12.12 -25.27 -2.68
C TRP A 168 -12.09 -24.03 -3.57
N TRP A 169 -11.27 -24.08 -4.62
CA TRP A 169 -11.10 -23.02 -5.61
C TRP A 169 -11.48 -23.53 -6.99
N ASP A 170 -12.25 -22.74 -7.73
CA ASP A 170 -12.67 -23.03 -9.10
C ASP A 170 -12.90 -21.72 -9.88
N ASP A 171 -13.06 -21.86 -11.20
CA ASP A 171 -13.45 -20.80 -12.14
C ASP A 171 -12.61 -19.51 -11.96
N VAL A 172 -11.28 -19.66 -12.02
CA VAL A 172 -10.35 -18.53 -11.95
C VAL A 172 -10.32 -17.83 -13.31
N ARG A 173 -10.58 -16.53 -13.30
CA ARG A 173 -10.61 -15.69 -14.50
C ARG A 173 -9.73 -14.47 -14.31
N VAL A 174 -9.03 -14.08 -15.39
CA VAL A 174 -8.32 -12.79 -15.46
C VAL A 174 -8.71 -12.11 -16.75
N GLU A 175 -9.21 -10.92 -16.62
CA GLU A 175 -9.67 -10.11 -17.75
C GLU A 175 -9.33 -8.64 -17.51
N PRO A 176 -9.19 -7.83 -18.57
CA PRO A 176 -9.08 -6.40 -18.41
C PRO A 176 -10.29 -5.86 -17.66
N ALA A 177 -10.03 -5.02 -16.65
CA ALA A 177 -11.13 -4.34 -15.98
C ALA A 177 -11.86 -3.44 -16.96
N SER A 178 -13.19 -3.48 -16.95
CA SER A 178 -13.99 -2.69 -17.89
C SER A 178 -14.01 -1.21 -17.49
N ASP A 179 -13.97 -0.31 -18.47
CA ASP A 179 -14.12 1.13 -18.26
C ASP A 179 -15.48 1.50 -17.60
N GLU A 180 -16.47 0.60 -17.69
CA GLU A 180 -17.76 0.78 -17.02
C GLU A 180 -17.66 0.53 -15.51
N SER A 181 -16.76 -0.35 -15.08
CA SER A 181 -16.57 -0.71 -13.66
C SER A 181 -15.49 0.10 -12.97
N VAL A 182 -14.55 0.68 -13.73
CA VAL A 182 -13.42 1.43 -13.19
C VAL A 182 -13.56 2.92 -13.45
N TYR A 183 -13.37 3.71 -12.44
CA TYR A 183 -13.19 5.15 -12.52
C TYR A 183 -11.70 5.46 -12.61
N THR A 184 -11.27 6.08 -13.69
CA THR A 184 -9.87 6.49 -13.87
C THR A 184 -9.75 8.00 -13.94
N ARG A 185 -8.85 8.58 -13.16
CA ARG A 185 -8.48 9.99 -13.23
C ARG A 185 -6.97 10.13 -13.01
N GLU A 186 -6.41 11.20 -13.57
CA GLU A 186 -4.95 11.38 -13.55
C GLU A 186 -4.62 12.86 -13.36
N SER A 187 -3.63 13.14 -12.53
CA SER A 187 -3.03 14.45 -12.35
C SER A 187 -1.54 14.44 -12.68
N GLU A 188 -0.77 15.42 -12.23
CA GLU A 188 0.66 15.49 -12.52
C GLU A 188 1.43 14.31 -11.90
N HIS A 189 1.15 13.97 -10.64
CA HIS A 189 1.88 12.95 -9.87
C HIS A 189 1.04 11.71 -9.50
N ILE A 190 -0.27 11.76 -9.67
CA ILE A 190 -1.19 10.71 -9.20
C ILE A 190 -1.97 10.11 -10.37
N VAL A 191 -2.12 8.79 -10.34
CA VAL A 191 -3.11 8.05 -11.15
C VAL A 191 -4.10 7.40 -10.20
N LEU A 192 -5.37 7.77 -10.31
CA LEU A 192 -6.45 7.22 -9.50
C LEU A 192 -7.22 6.19 -10.32
N LYS A 193 -7.32 4.95 -9.81
CA LYS A 193 -8.15 3.89 -10.40
C LYS A 193 -9.00 3.27 -9.30
N LEU A 194 -10.28 3.61 -9.30
CA LEU A 194 -11.22 3.19 -8.27
C LEU A 194 -12.39 2.40 -8.87
N ASP A 195 -13.01 1.56 -8.07
CA ASP A 195 -14.33 1.02 -8.37
C ASP A 195 -15.30 2.21 -8.57
N ARG A 196 -15.87 2.30 -9.76
CA ARG A 196 -16.77 3.40 -10.13
C ARG A 196 -17.95 3.54 -9.16
N SER A 197 -18.44 2.45 -8.59
CA SER A 197 -19.53 2.48 -7.62
C SER A 197 -19.16 3.17 -6.29
N LYS A 198 -17.87 3.37 -6.03
CA LYS A 198 -17.36 4.03 -4.83
C LYS A 198 -17.12 5.52 -5.00
N VAL A 199 -17.16 6.02 -6.22
CA VAL A 199 -16.95 7.45 -6.51
C VAL A 199 -18.28 8.18 -6.44
N THR A 200 -18.47 8.95 -5.38
CA THR A 200 -19.74 9.62 -5.03
C THR A 200 -19.74 11.12 -5.29
N ILE A 201 -18.61 11.69 -5.71
CA ILE A 201 -18.44 13.12 -5.98
C ILE A 201 -18.20 13.40 -7.47
N SER A 202 -18.25 14.67 -7.87
CA SER A 202 -18.09 15.05 -9.27
C SER A 202 -16.63 14.95 -9.75
N ASP A 203 -16.44 14.85 -11.07
CA ASP A 203 -15.11 14.88 -11.68
C ASP A 203 -14.33 16.14 -11.34
N ALA A 204 -15.01 17.29 -11.26
CA ALA A 204 -14.38 18.55 -10.91
C ALA A 204 -13.86 18.56 -9.46
N ASP A 205 -14.61 17.92 -8.54
CA ASP A 205 -14.16 17.80 -7.14
C ASP A 205 -12.99 16.83 -7.04
N ILE A 206 -12.99 15.72 -7.80
CA ILE A 206 -11.85 14.80 -7.89
C ILE A 206 -10.62 15.53 -8.43
N ASP A 207 -10.75 16.32 -9.50
CA ASP A 207 -9.63 17.07 -10.08
C ASP A 207 -9.05 18.09 -9.08
N ALA A 208 -9.91 18.77 -8.34
CA ALA A 208 -9.49 19.70 -7.29
C ALA A 208 -8.75 18.97 -6.16
N TRP A 209 -9.24 17.82 -5.72
CA TRP A 209 -8.58 17.00 -4.70
C TRP A 209 -7.23 16.46 -5.20
N LEU A 210 -7.16 15.91 -6.42
CA LEU A 210 -5.92 15.43 -7.02
C LEU A 210 -4.87 16.55 -7.14
N SER A 211 -5.29 17.77 -7.50
CA SER A 211 -4.40 18.93 -7.52
C SER A 211 -3.82 19.24 -6.13
N ASN A 212 -4.60 19.02 -5.05
CA ASN A 212 -4.08 19.15 -3.70
C ASN A 212 -3.07 18.03 -3.37
N LEU A 213 -3.30 16.79 -3.83
CA LEU A 213 -2.33 15.70 -3.66
C LEU A 213 -1.03 15.95 -4.43
N ASP A 214 -1.09 16.54 -5.63
CA ASP A 214 0.12 16.96 -6.37
C ASP A 214 0.94 17.97 -5.57
N ARG A 215 0.30 18.96 -4.96
CA ARG A 215 0.97 19.95 -4.08
C ARG A 215 1.60 19.28 -2.85
N VAL A 216 0.95 18.25 -2.31
CA VAL A 216 1.49 17.45 -1.18
C VAL A 216 2.71 16.66 -1.63
N TYR A 217 2.65 16.03 -2.81
CA TYR A 217 3.79 15.31 -3.40
C TYR A 217 5.01 16.22 -3.55
N ASP A 218 4.82 17.41 -4.15
CA ASP A 218 5.88 18.41 -4.30
C ASP A 218 6.45 18.85 -2.95
N ALA A 219 5.58 19.10 -1.97
CA ALA A 219 6.00 19.48 -0.64
C ALA A 219 6.85 18.37 0.03
N TYR A 220 6.48 17.11 -0.11
CA TYR A 220 7.30 16.01 0.40
C TYR A 220 8.66 15.94 -0.29
N GLY A 221 8.70 16.09 -1.61
CA GLY A 221 9.94 16.18 -2.38
C GLY A 221 10.85 17.33 -1.90
N ASP A 222 10.27 18.49 -1.64
CA ASP A 222 11.01 19.64 -1.10
C ASP A 222 11.59 19.37 0.29
N LEU A 223 10.83 18.70 1.16
CA LEU A 223 11.28 18.37 2.51
C LEU A 223 12.45 17.37 2.49
N VAL A 224 12.32 16.29 1.73
CA VAL A 224 13.34 15.22 1.74
C VAL A 224 14.45 15.43 0.71
N GLY A 225 14.22 16.23 -0.33
CA GLY A 225 15.18 16.53 -1.39
C GLY A 225 15.23 15.50 -2.52
N GLU A 226 14.32 14.53 -2.54
CA GLU A 226 14.23 13.47 -3.56
C GLU A 226 12.76 13.14 -3.86
N VAL A 227 12.52 12.49 -5.00
CA VAL A 227 11.20 12.00 -5.40
C VAL A 227 11.20 10.48 -5.51
N PRO A 228 10.10 9.81 -5.12
CA PRO A 228 10.00 8.36 -5.19
C PRO A 228 9.89 7.86 -6.63
N TYR A 229 10.26 6.60 -6.84
CA TYR A 229 10.10 5.86 -8.10
C TYR A 229 10.65 6.59 -9.33
N GLU A 230 11.74 7.37 -9.18
CA GLU A 230 12.34 8.16 -10.27
C GLU A 230 11.34 9.14 -10.93
N GLY A 231 10.39 9.65 -10.15
CA GLY A 231 9.37 10.58 -10.62
C GLY A 231 8.19 9.91 -11.35
N ARG A 232 8.08 8.59 -11.34
CA ARG A 232 6.88 7.91 -11.84
C ARG A 232 5.68 8.26 -10.96
N LYS A 233 4.51 8.39 -11.58
CA LYS A 233 3.27 8.69 -10.87
C LYS A 233 2.93 7.60 -9.86
N ILE A 234 2.36 8.02 -8.74
CA ILE A 234 1.81 7.12 -7.73
C ILE A 234 0.42 6.67 -8.21
N LEU A 235 0.23 5.37 -8.31
CA LEU A 235 -1.07 4.78 -8.54
C LEU A 235 -1.80 4.62 -7.19
N ILE A 236 -3.03 5.08 -7.11
CA ILE A 236 -3.95 4.79 -6.01
C ILE A 236 -5.02 3.85 -6.55
N LEU A 237 -5.13 2.69 -5.93
CA LEU A 237 -6.03 1.61 -6.31
C LEU A 237 -6.84 1.16 -5.09
N ASN A 238 -8.15 1.02 -5.21
CA ASN A 238 -8.89 0.42 -4.11
C ASN A 238 -8.91 -1.11 -4.19
N THR A 239 -8.90 -1.74 -3.01
CA THR A 239 -8.92 -3.20 -2.87
C THR A 239 -9.83 -3.63 -1.73
N PRO A 240 -10.54 -4.77 -1.84
CA PRO A 240 -11.35 -5.31 -0.76
C PRO A 240 -10.54 -6.06 0.31
N GLY A 241 -9.27 -6.38 0.05
CA GLY A 241 -8.43 -7.25 0.87
C GLY A 241 -7.60 -6.52 1.94
N ILE A 242 -8.12 -5.46 2.54
CA ILE A 242 -7.48 -4.77 3.67
C ILE A 242 -8.17 -5.15 4.97
N GLU A 243 -7.37 -5.46 5.99
CA GLU A 243 -7.88 -5.82 7.32
C GLU A 243 -8.75 -4.70 7.92
N PRO A 244 -9.81 -5.06 8.66
CA PRO A 244 -10.61 -4.08 9.39
C PRO A 244 -9.74 -3.23 10.31
N GLY A 245 -9.90 -1.92 10.26
CA GLY A 245 -9.10 -0.96 11.03
C GLY A 245 -7.97 -0.28 10.25
N TYR A 246 -7.61 -0.78 9.08
CA TYR A 246 -6.72 -0.08 8.15
C TYR A 246 -7.51 0.59 7.05
N TRP A 247 -7.15 1.82 6.74
CA TRP A 247 -7.79 2.61 5.68
C TRP A 247 -7.11 2.44 4.34
N ALA A 248 -5.78 2.35 4.36
CA ALA A 248 -4.96 2.17 3.18
C ALA A 248 -3.65 1.46 3.55
N LEU A 249 -2.86 1.12 2.54
CA LEU A 249 -1.52 0.58 2.65
C LEU A 249 -0.62 1.26 1.62
N ALA A 250 0.55 1.69 2.04
CA ALA A 250 1.52 2.34 1.16
C ALA A 250 2.12 1.36 0.14
N GLY A 251 2.62 1.95 -0.95
CA GLY A 251 3.27 1.25 -2.05
C GLY A 251 3.05 1.99 -3.38
N ASN A 252 3.33 1.34 -4.48
CA ASN A 252 2.89 1.79 -5.80
C ASN A 252 2.31 0.58 -6.57
N PRO A 253 0.99 0.34 -6.43
CA PRO A 253 -0.05 1.27 -5.95
C PRO A 253 -0.11 1.45 -4.44
N ILE A 254 -0.61 2.61 -4.00
CA ILE A 254 -1.26 2.75 -2.70
C ILE A 254 -2.58 1.97 -2.78
N LEU A 255 -2.79 1.03 -1.86
CA LEU A 255 -4.00 0.22 -1.81
C LEU A 255 -4.99 0.86 -0.83
N TRP A 256 -6.15 1.26 -1.31
CA TRP A 256 -7.16 1.95 -0.53
C TRP A 256 -8.32 1.01 -0.18
N ASN A 257 -8.72 0.96 1.09
CA ASN A 257 -9.75 0.01 1.55
C ASN A 257 -11.12 0.32 0.93
N SER A 258 -11.60 -0.61 0.09
CA SER A 258 -12.88 -0.49 -0.61
C SER A 258 -14.09 -0.40 0.31
N HIS A 259 -14.01 -0.97 1.52
CA HIS A 259 -15.17 -1.13 2.40
C HIS A 259 -15.43 0.10 3.27
N VAL A 260 -14.35 0.77 3.73
CA VAL A 260 -14.47 1.76 4.81
C VAL A 260 -13.92 3.14 4.45
N ALA A 261 -13.10 3.27 3.41
CA ALA A 261 -12.32 4.48 3.21
C ALA A 261 -12.74 5.33 2.00
N VAL A 262 -13.00 4.71 0.84
CA VAL A 262 -13.08 5.45 -0.43
C VAL A 262 -14.20 6.48 -0.45
N SER A 263 -15.47 6.04 -0.44
CA SER A 263 -16.61 6.96 -0.54
C SER A 263 -16.67 7.97 0.61
N PRO A 264 -16.53 7.56 1.90
CA PRO A 264 -16.58 8.51 3.00
C PRO A 264 -15.51 9.59 2.92
N LEU A 265 -14.30 9.25 2.47
CA LEU A 265 -13.25 10.25 2.32
C LEU A 265 -13.54 11.20 1.17
N LEU A 266 -13.95 10.68 0.00
CA LEU A 266 -14.27 11.52 -1.15
C LEU A 266 -15.39 12.53 -0.82
N GLU A 267 -16.43 12.11 -0.10
CA GLU A 267 -17.49 13.01 0.36
C GLU A 267 -16.95 14.12 1.29
N ARG A 268 -16.02 13.78 2.19
CA ARG A 268 -15.39 14.76 3.09
C ARG A 268 -14.51 15.78 2.38
N THR A 269 -13.94 15.44 1.21
CA THR A 269 -13.17 16.42 0.41
C THR A 269 -14.05 17.58 -0.01
N VAL A 270 -15.31 17.33 -0.33
CA VAL A 270 -16.28 18.35 -0.74
C VAL A 270 -16.91 19.07 0.45
N GLU A 271 -17.29 18.32 1.48
CA GLU A 271 -18.03 18.87 2.62
C GLU A 271 -17.14 19.70 3.56
N PHE A 272 -15.87 19.30 3.75
CA PHE A 272 -14.99 19.88 4.77
C PHE A 272 -13.63 20.36 4.22
N ASP A 273 -13.41 20.36 2.91
CA ASP A 273 -12.08 20.58 2.31
C ASP A 273 -11.02 19.64 2.93
N ASP A 274 -11.44 18.40 3.26
CA ASP A 274 -10.58 17.40 3.90
C ASP A 274 -9.73 16.69 2.83
N TRP A 275 -8.43 16.92 2.87
CA TRP A 275 -7.51 16.33 1.89
C TRP A 275 -7.26 14.83 2.12
N GLY A 276 -7.70 14.31 3.25
CA GLY A 276 -7.63 12.89 3.61
C GLY A 276 -6.35 12.50 4.32
N PHE A 277 -6.40 12.50 5.66
CA PHE A 277 -5.28 12.12 6.52
C PHE A 277 -4.62 10.82 6.06
N GLY A 278 -5.40 9.74 5.85
CA GLY A 278 -4.88 8.44 5.48
C GLY A 278 -4.12 8.46 4.14
N ILE A 279 -4.66 9.08 3.10
CA ILE A 279 -3.98 9.14 1.79
C ILE A 279 -2.70 9.99 1.85
N LEU A 280 -2.72 11.13 2.56
CA LEU A 280 -1.53 11.93 2.74
C LEU A 280 -0.44 11.16 3.50
N HIS A 281 -0.83 10.41 4.52
CA HIS A 281 0.04 9.53 5.30
C HIS A 281 0.66 8.43 4.42
N GLU A 282 -0.13 7.73 3.60
CA GLU A 282 0.38 6.68 2.71
C GLU A 282 1.32 7.23 1.63
N ILE A 283 1.03 8.41 1.06
CA ILE A 283 1.97 9.11 0.19
C ILE A 283 3.26 9.43 0.95
N GLY A 284 3.16 9.80 2.24
CA GLY A 284 4.30 10.00 3.11
C GLY A 284 5.20 8.78 3.23
N HIS A 285 4.64 7.58 3.37
CA HIS A 285 5.38 6.32 3.36
C HIS A 285 6.08 6.07 2.02
N VAL A 286 5.46 6.40 0.90
CA VAL A 286 6.06 6.23 -0.42
C VAL A 286 7.39 7.00 -0.52
N PHE A 287 7.50 8.16 0.13
CA PHE A 287 8.75 8.94 0.21
C PHE A 287 9.81 8.36 1.16
N SER A 288 9.52 7.28 1.89
CA SER A 288 10.46 6.54 2.73
C SER A 288 10.89 5.21 2.14
N GLN A 289 9.95 4.50 1.52
CA GLN A 289 10.09 3.09 1.16
C GLN A 289 10.69 2.89 -0.22
N SER A 290 10.40 3.80 -1.14
CA SER A 290 10.82 3.67 -2.53
C SER A 290 12.16 4.34 -2.77
N ASN A 291 13.14 3.59 -3.21
CA ASN A 291 14.43 4.08 -3.75
C ASN A 291 15.26 5.01 -2.84
N ILE A 292 14.79 5.37 -1.65
CA ILE A 292 15.53 6.20 -0.73
C ILE A 292 16.56 5.35 -0.03
N LYS A 293 17.79 5.47 -0.47
CA LYS A 293 18.93 4.77 0.08
C LYS A 293 19.00 4.97 1.59
N ASN A 294 19.21 3.89 2.33
CA ASN A 294 19.53 3.91 3.76
C ASN A 294 18.42 4.39 4.72
N SER A 295 17.21 4.70 4.26
CA SER A 295 16.15 5.14 5.18
C SER A 295 15.90 4.12 6.31
N GLY A 296 15.91 2.81 6.01
CA GLY A 296 15.74 1.75 7.00
C GLY A 296 16.83 1.66 8.07
N ARG A 297 18.01 2.30 7.89
CA ARG A 297 19.10 2.27 8.88
C ARG A 297 18.94 3.30 9.99
N TRP A 298 18.46 4.50 9.67
CA TRP A 298 18.24 5.57 10.63
C TRP A 298 16.76 5.77 10.99
N ASN A 299 15.84 5.41 10.10
CA ASN A 299 14.40 5.48 10.32
C ASN A 299 13.98 4.27 11.18
N TRP A 300 13.66 4.52 12.44
CA TRP A 300 13.22 3.48 13.38
C TRP A 300 11.71 3.26 13.37
N ASN A 301 10.96 4.20 12.84
CA ASN A 301 9.50 4.13 12.78
C ASN A 301 8.96 5.01 11.66
N ASP A 302 8.66 4.39 10.54
CA ASP A 302 8.20 5.10 9.35
C ASP A 302 6.84 5.78 9.52
N GLU A 303 5.99 5.29 10.42
CA GLU A 303 4.72 5.93 10.78
C GLU A 303 4.93 7.39 11.28
N ILE A 304 5.97 7.60 12.07
CA ILE A 304 6.33 8.95 12.57
C ILE A 304 6.74 9.85 11.40
N PHE A 305 7.57 9.31 10.50
CA PHE A 305 8.10 10.10 9.39
C PHE A 305 7.07 10.35 8.29
N ALA A 306 6.13 9.42 8.05
CA ALA A 306 4.98 9.65 7.17
C ALA A 306 4.10 10.79 7.71
N ASN A 307 3.73 10.73 8.99
CA ASN A 307 2.99 11.80 9.66
C ASN A 307 3.76 13.13 9.70
N PHE A 308 5.08 13.09 9.83
CA PHE A 308 5.91 14.30 9.85
C PHE A 308 5.95 15.00 8.49
N ARG A 309 6.06 14.24 7.41
CA ARG A 309 5.94 14.76 6.04
C ARG A 309 4.57 15.37 5.81
N MET A 310 3.51 14.70 6.26
CA MET A 310 2.14 15.22 6.17
C MET A 310 2.02 16.57 6.90
N SER A 311 2.55 16.69 8.12
CA SER A 311 2.51 17.95 8.87
C SER A 311 3.23 19.08 8.13
N TYR A 312 4.36 18.80 7.49
CA TYR A 312 5.06 19.77 6.65
C TYR A 312 4.20 20.23 5.47
N ALA A 313 3.63 19.29 4.72
CA ALA A 313 2.83 19.62 3.54
C ALA A 313 1.54 20.36 3.90
N LEU A 314 0.87 19.96 4.99
CA LEU A 314 -0.32 20.68 5.47
C LEU A 314 0.00 22.16 5.76
N GLU A 315 1.10 22.44 6.47
CA GLU A 315 1.49 23.81 6.77
C GLU A 315 1.91 24.57 5.51
N LYS A 316 2.73 23.96 4.66
CA LYS A 316 3.24 24.59 3.44
C LYS A 316 2.15 24.88 2.41
N CYS A 317 1.20 23.97 2.25
CA CYS A 317 0.13 24.07 1.26
C CYS A 317 -1.17 24.69 1.81
N GLY A 318 -1.29 24.86 3.13
CA GLY A 318 -2.52 25.33 3.78
C GLY A 318 -3.64 24.28 3.74
N GLY A 319 -3.27 22.99 3.70
CA GLY A 319 -4.20 21.88 3.61
C GLY A 319 -4.95 21.61 4.91
N THR A 320 -6.06 20.88 4.81
CA THR A 320 -6.92 20.51 5.93
C THR A 320 -7.03 18.98 6.00
N VAL A 321 -6.98 18.44 7.19
CA VAL A 321 -7.30 17.01 7.46
C VAL A 321 -8.18 16.92 8.69
N SER A 322 -8.98 15.86 8.75
CA SER A 322 -9.84 15.60 9.89
C SER A 322 -9.40 14.36 10.65
N GLN A 323 -9.38 14.50 11.98
CA GLN A 323 -9.14 13.38 12.89
C GLN A 323 -10.06 13.52 14.10
N ARG A 324 -10.71 12.41 14.51
CA ARG A 324 -11.63 12.37 15.66
C ARG A 324 -12.68 13.49 15.61
N ASP A 325 -13.29 13.67 14.43
CA ASP A 325 -14.30 14.69 14.15
C ASP A 325 -13.83 16.16 14.32
N VAL A 326 -12.52 16.38 14.39
CA VAL A 326 -11.90 17.71 14.43
C VAL A 326 -11.13 17.95 13.13
N CYS A 327 -11.35 19.12 12.50
CA CYS A 327 -10.58 19.55 11.33
C CYS A 327 -9.34 20.33 11.81
N TYR A 328 -8.17 19.93 11.27
CA TYR A 328 -6.89 20.59 11.52
C TYR A 328 -6.38 21.18 10.21
N ARG A 329 -6.08 22.48 10.22
CA ARG A 329 -5.59 23.19 9.04
C ARG A 329 -4.14 23.63 9.23
N GLY A 330 -3.30 23.30 8.24
CA GLY A 330 -1.89 23.72 8.24
C GLY A 330 -1.19 23.34 9.54
N ALA A 331 -0.59 24.32 10.20
CA ALA A 331 0.15 24.11 11.44
C ALA A 331 -0.70 23.61 12.63
N ASP A 332 -2.03 23.76 12.58
CA ASP A 332 -2.91 23.36 13.69
C ASP A 332 -2.88 21.85 13.97
N ILE A 333 -2.38 21.05 13.02
CA ILE A 333 -2.19 19.61 13.20
C ILE A 333 -1.31 19.26 14.41
N ILE A 334 -0.45 20.16 14.86
CA ILE A 334 0.35 19.98 16.10
C ILE A 334 -0.56 19.72 17.31
N ASN A 335 -1.77 20.30 17.36
CA ASN A 335 -2.70 20.12 18.46
C ASN A 335 -3.24 18.68 18.52
N TYR A 336 -3.38 18.00 17.37
CA TYR A 336 -3.73 16.58 17.32
C TYR A 336 -2.63 15.74 17.99
N TYR A 337 -1.38 15.93 17.61
CA TYR A 337 -0.26 15.15 18.17
C TYR A 337 0.05 15.51 19.62
N LYS A 338 -0.26 16.73 20.05
CA LYS A 338 -0.14 17.15 21.43
C LYS A 338 -0.98 16.32 22.40
N ILE A 339 -2.16 15.84 21.97
CA ILE A 339 -3.03 14.98 22.79
C ILE A 339 -2.27 13.70 23.22
N PHE A 340 -1.60 13.05 22.29
CA PHE A 340 -0.84 11.82 22.56
C PHE A 340 0.37 12.07 23.44
N TYR A 341 1.04 13.20 23.24
CA TYR A 341 2.14 13.61 24.10
C TYR A 341 1.67 13.86 25.54
N ASP A 342 0.60 14.61 25.73
CA ASP A 342 0.07 14.93 27.06
C ASP A 342 -0.40 13.67 27.80
N GLU A 343 -0.94 12.67 27.07
CA GLU A 343 -1.40 11.40 27.63
C GLU A 343 -0.27 10.40 27.95
N THR A 344 0.94 10.66 27.50
CA THR A 344 2.10 9.75 27.66
C THR A 344 3.29 10.47 28.27
N ILE A 345 4.23 10.93 27.45
CA ILE A 345 5.48 11.55 27.90
C ILE A 345 5.21 12.75 28.81
N GLY A 346 4.26 13.60 28.45
CA GLY A 346 3.83 14.76 29.25
C GLY A 346 3.25 14.37 30.61
N ALA A 347 2.61 13.20 30.73
CA ALA A 347 2.13 12.63 31.99
C ALA A 347 3.20 11.83 32.76
N GLY A 348 4.44 11.79 32.29
CA GLY A 348 5.51 10.99 32.92
C GLY A 348 5.45 9.49 32.63
N ILE A 349 4.73 9.07 31.58
CA ILE A 349 4.52 7.67 31.21
C ILE A 349 5.42 7.30 30.03
N ALA A 350 6.32 6.33 30.25
CA ALA A 350 7.14 5.76 29.18
C ALA A 350 6.35 4.73 28.40
N LYS A 351 5.53 5.20 27.44
CA LYS A 351 4.78 4.37 26.50
C LYS A 351 5.29 4.63 25.09
N ASN A 352 5.56 3.56 24.34
CA ASN A 352 5.89 3.70 22.92
C ASN A 352 4.65 4.22 22.18
N ASN A 353 4.73 5.48 21.74
CA ASN A 353 3.68 6.15 20.98
C ASN A 353 4.35 7.06 19.95
N GLY A 354 4.22 6.69 18.67
CA GLY A 354 4.80 7.42 17.55
C GLY A 354 4.28 8.86 17.45
N ASP A 355 2.99 9.07 17.70
CA ASP A 355 2.35 10.40 17.61
C ASP A 355 2.87 11.34 18.72
N ALA A 356 3.14 10.80 19.91
CA ALA A 356 3.76 11.56 20.98
C ALA A 356 5.20 12.02 20.63
N LEU A 357 5.97 11.13 19.98
CA LEU A 357 7.32 11.48 19.49
C LEU A 357 7.25 12.48 18.35
N HIS A 358 6.30 12.33 17.43
CA HIS A 358 6.06 13.27 16.36
C HIS A 358 5.81 14.68 16.91
N TYR A 359 4.99 14.83 17.95
CA TYR A 359 4.80 16.11 18.61
C TYR A 359 6.11 16.76 19.07
N THR A 360 7.06 15.96 19.57
CA THR A 360 8.37 16.52 19.98
C THR A 360 9.16 17.09 18.81
N PHE A 361 9.05 16.52 17.60
CA PHE A 361 9.65 17.09 16.40
C PHE A 361 8.97 18.37 15.97
N LEU A 362 7.65 18.45 16.08
CA LEU A 362 6.92 19.69 15.82
C LEU A 362 7.30 20.82 16.80
N ARG A 363 7.62 20.52 18.07
CA ARG A 363 8.21 21.50 19.01
C ARG A 363 9.56 22.04 18.54
N ILE A 364 10.41 21.16 17.98
CA ILE A 364 11.69 21.58 17.37
C ILE A 364 11.38 22.53 16.20
N LYS A 365 10.45 22.14 15.33
CA LYS A 365 10.01 22.96 14.19
C LYS A 365 9.47 24.31 14.62
N GLU A 366 8.68 24.41 15.68
CA GLU A 366 8.18 25.68 16.21
C GLU A 366 9.32 26.65 16.59
N ARG A 367 10.43 26.08 17.07
CA ARG A 367 11.59 26.88 17.50
C ARG A 367 12.55 27.23 16.36
N TYR A 368 12.82 26.27 15.45
CA TYR A 368 13.89 26.38 14.46
C TYR A 368 13.37 26.47 13.01
N GLY A 369 12.08 26.29 12.80
CA GLY A 369 11.44 26.24 11.47
C GLY A 369 11.69 24.94 10.73
N TRP A 370 11.05 24.79 9.57
CA TRP A 370 11.17 23.60 8.73
C TRP A 370 12.53 23.42 8.06
N LYS A 371 13.25 24.53 7.80
CA LYS A 371 14.52 24.51 7.07
C LYS A 371 15.57 23.59 7.70
N VAL A 372 15.59 23.47 9.02
CA VAL A 372 16.54 22.56 9.71
C VAL A 372 16.25 21.10 9.39
N PHE A 373 14.99 20.75 9.22
CA PHE A 373 14.58 19.40 8.83
C PHE A 373 14.84 19.11 7.34
N GLU A 374 14.56 20.07 6.45
CA GLU A 374 14.91 19.95 5.03
C GLU A 374 16.42 19.68 4.85
N GLN A 375 17.24 20.39 5.60
CA GLN A 375 18.69 20.18 5.58
C GLN A 375 19.10 18.84 6.19
N ALA A 376 18.50 18.45 7.32
CA ALA A 376 18.78 17.18 7.97
C ALA A 376 18.43 15.98 7.09
N PHE A 377 17.27 15.99 6.41
CA PHE A 377 16.90 14.93 5.47
C PHE A 377 17.87 14.88 4.29
N ARG A 378 18.23 16.01 3.69
CA ARG A 378 19.22 16.02 2.60
C ARG A 378 20.58 15.47 3.02
N MET A 379 21.05 15.78 4.24
CA MET A 379 22.27 15.20 4.77
C MET A 379 22.13 13.67 4.95
N LEU A 380 21.02 13.18 5.51
CA LEU A 380 20.78 11.77 5.72
C LEU A 380 20.68 10.99 4.41
N TYR A 381 20.01 11.52 3.40
CA TYR A 381 19.83 10.86 2.11
C TYR A 381 21.09 10.91 1.22
N ALA A 382 21.97 11.89 1.45
CA ALA A 382 23.26 11.95 0.77
C ALA A 382 24.28 10.92 1.28
N LEU A 383 24.04 10.28 2.43
CA LEU A 383 24.95 9.29 3.00
C LEU A 383 24.85 7.96 2.23
N ASP A 384 26.00 7.35 1.96
CA ASP A 384 26.05 5.96 1.52
C ASP A 384 26.10 4.98 2.72
N ASP A 385 25.94 3.67 2.43
CA ASP A 385 25.91 2.63 3.44
C ASP A 385 27.18 2.57 4.29
N THR A 386 28.33 2.97 3.74
CA THR A 386 29.63 2.91 4.41
C THR A 386 29.83 4.07 5.39
N GLN A 387 29.10 5.16 5.21
CA GLN A 387 29.19 6.37 6.04
C GLN A 387 28.29 6.33 7.27
N MET A 388 27.32 5.40 7.29
CA MET A 388 26.41 5.28 8.40
C MET A 388 27.01 4.47 9.57
N PRO A 389 26.96 5.00 10.80
CA PRO A 389 27.36 4.24 11.97
C PRO A 389 26.41 3.06 12.20
N GLU A 390 26.89 2.08 12.96
CA GLU A 390 26.03 1.02 13.48
C GLU A 390 25.18 1.58 14.63
N LEU A 391 23.87 1.65 14.43
CA LEU A 391 22.91 2.12 15.42
C LEU A 391 22.26 0.89 16.08
N GLN A 392 22.44 0.74 17.39
CA GLN A 392 22.12 -0.50 18.11
C GLN A 392 20.63 -0.66 18.42
N ASN A 393 19.91 0.44 18.54
CA ASN A 393 18.51 0.44 18.95
C ASN A 393 17.77 1.69 18.40
N ASP A 394 16.45 1.75 18.62
CA ASP A 394 15.62 2.84 18.15
C ASP A 394 15.96 4.20 18.81
N TYR A 395 16.44 4.18 20.06
CA TYR A 395 16.87 5.41 20.71
C TYR A 395 18.16 5.98 20.10
N ASP A 396 19.10 5.12 19.70
CA ASP A 396 20.29 5.56 18.98
C ASP A 396 19.92 6.17 17.61
N LYS A 397 18.96 5.59 16.91
CA LYS A 397 18.42 6.13 15.65
C LYS A 397 17.73 7.48 15.86
N PHE A 398 16.94 7.62 16.92
CA PHE A 398 16.32 8.89 17.30
C PHE A 398 17.36 9.98 17.56
N LEU A 399 18.39 9.70 18.34
CA LEU A 399 19.48 10.65 18.61
C LEU A 399 20.30 10.94 17.36
N TYR A 400 20.53 9.95 16.52
CA TYR A 400 21.25 10.12 15.25
C TYR A 400 20.50 11.06 14.31
N PHE A 401 19.20 10.88 14.16
CA PHE A 401 18.34 11.82 13.41
C PHE A 401 18.46 13.23 13.98
N LEU A 402 18.31 13.41 15.30
CA LEU A 402 18.40 14.72 15.95
C LEU A 402 19.80 15.34 15.88
N SER A 403 20.86 14.55 15.76
CA SER A 403 22.20 15.08 15.52
C SER A 403 22.33 15.79 14.17
N HIS A 404 21.64 15.31 13.14
CA HIS A 404 21.58 15.98 11.83
C HIS A 404 20.71 17.27 11.88
N VAL A 405 19.62 17.23 12.65
CA VAL A 405 18.82 18.43 12.90
C VAL A 405 19.64 19.45 13.67
N SER A 406 20.42 19.05 14.66
CA SER A 406 21.32 19.91 15.43
C SER A 406 22.42 20.53 14.55
N ALA A 407 23.02 19.73 13.66
CA ALA A 407 24.00 20.23 12.69
C ALA A 407 23.40 21.26 11.74
N ALA A 408 22.15 21.04 11.31
CA ALA A 408 21.43 21.99 10.45
C ALA A 408 21.03 23.28 11.20
N ALA A 409 20.78 23.19 12.51
CA ALA A 409 20.41 24.33 13.35
C ALA A 409 21.62 25.12 13.89
N ASP A 410 22.84 24.59 13.74
CA ASP A 410 24.07 25.07 14.40
C ASP A 410 23.90 25.23 15.92
N GLU A 411 23.09 24.34 16.53
CA GLU A 411 22.78 24.35 17.96
C GLU A 411 22.47 22.91 18.43
N ASP A 412 22.75 22.56 19.68
CA ASP A 412 22.35 21.30 20.30
C ASP A 412 20.84 21.30 20.55
N VAL A 413 20.09 20.86 19.53
CA VAL A 413 18.63 20.80 19.53
C VAL A 413 18.10 19.86 20.62
N VAL A 414 18.84 18.79 20.95
CA VAL A 414 18.43 17.86 22.01
C VAL A 414 18.42 18.58 23.35
N ARG A 415 19.50 19.24 23.69
CA ARG A 415 19.63 19.98 24.96
C ARG A 415 18.65 21.14 25.08
N THR A 416 18.33 21.79 23.98
CA THR A 416 17.51 23.01 24.00
C THR A 416 16.01 22.73 23.90
N THR A 417 15.62 21.51 23.49
CA THR A 417 14.19 21.16 23.31
C THR A 417 13.68 20.23 24.40
N TYR A 418 14.51 19.32 24.88
CA TYR A 418 14.08 18.25 25.78
C TYR A 418 14.62 18.47 27.19
N MET A 419 13.76 18.24 28.19
CA MET A 419 14.19 18.11 29.58
C MET A 419 14.86 16.73 29.81
N PRO A 420 15.81 16.61 30.74
CA PRO A 420 16.46 15.31 31.02
C PRO A 420 15.48 14.19 31.36
N GLU A 421 14.42 14.50 32.11
CA GLU A 421 13.37 13.56 32.51
C GLU A 421 12.55 13.09 31.28
N GLU A 422 12.26 14.01 30.35
CA GLU A 422 11.57 13.71 29.09
C GLU A 422 12.42 12.77 28.23
N LEU A 423 13.71 13.04 28.06
CA LEU A 423 14.62 12.16 27.33
C LEU A 423 14.72 10.77 27.96
N ALA A 424 14.71 10.69 29.28
CA ALA A 424 14.71 9.40 30.00
C ALA A 424 13.44 8.59 29.69
N LEU A 425 12.27 9.25 29.63
CA LEU A 425 11.01 8.60 29.25
C LEU A 425 11.00 8.16 27.77
N ILE A 426 11.49 9.00 26.86
CA ILE A 426 11.62 8.66 25.43
C ILE A 426 12.56 7.47 25.27
N LYS A 427 13.72 7.50 25.90
CA LYS A 427 14.67 6.38 25.87
C LYS A 427 14.01 5.07 26.30
N LYS A 428 13.37 5.08 27.48
CA LYS A 428 12.67 3.90 28.01
C LYS A 428 11.53 3.44 27.07
N SER A 429 10.83 4.33 26.42
CA SER A 429 9.74 4.00 25.49
C SER A 429 10.26 3.31 24.22
N LEU A 430 11.40 3.74 23.71
CA LEU A 430 12.02 3.19 22.49
C LEU A 430 12.78 1.87 22.76
N GLU A 431 13.36 1.70 23.95
CA GLU A 431 14.03 0.47 24.34
C GLU A 431 13.05 -0.70 24.59
N ASN A 432 11.82 -0.41 25.01
CA ASN A 432 10.79 -1.42 25.30
C ASN A 432 10.11 -2.02 24.05
N ARG A 433 10.52 -1.66 22.85
CA ARG A 433 9.93 -2.14 21.58
C ARG A 433 10.17 -3.64 21.30
N ASN A 434 11.10 -4.27 21.99
CA ASN A 434 11.46 -5.68 21.79
C ASN A 434 10.46 -6.69 22.40
N HIS A 435 9.28 -6.26 22.84
CA HIS A 435 8.29 -7.10 23.53
C HIS A 435 6.85 -7.02 22.96
N LEU A 436 6.68 -6.62 21.67
CA LEU A 436 5.40 -6.71 20.98
C LEU A 436 5.48 -7.66 19.79
#